data_871b32f26b9ecc3a3eed65c43b5500a2
#
_entry.id   871b32f26b9ecc3a3eed65c43b5500a2
#
_cell.length_a   1.000
_cell.length_b   1.000
_cell.length_c   1.000
_cell.angle_alpha   90.00
_cell.angle_beta   90.00
_cell.angle_gamma   90.00
#
_symmetry.space_group_name_H-M   'P 1'
#
loop_
_entity.id
_entity.type
_entity.pdbx_description
1 polymer ?
#
loop_
_entity_poly.entity_id
_entity_poly.type
_entity_poly.pdbx_seq_one_letter_code
_entity_poly.pdbx_strand_id
1 'polypeptide(L)'
;MISLSRRQHHLNRPGRVVAAALAGASAGLVLGLVMPRGPMTSIQSLTALALALCAGVLAGWLMRSRWAALVAPAALAAAFEATRAGTQGPSVGPIHLDSVYGIAALIAGRGFDGLVILLPMVVGALWGAALTRRTQPVRAGIRTRSRARRLLGLVVRRGTLALASLSVVVLVAALARPASTEAITGADGKPLPGSIAELVSVPIGGHDQAIMLRGNNVDAPVLLFLEGGPGGTALGSMRYAGQGLEKHFVVATWDQRGTGKSATALEPVATFTVAQAVKDTIAVSQYLRVRFGESRIYLVGSSWGTVLGVLTAQQRPDLFHAYIGTGQMVDLQQTDKLMYAESLAYAERTGDTKFAEQLRAIGLPPYTDMLAYPVAISTNPDWDNYTPGTDHDPRSSYPASLFVPEYTFTEQVRSMAAMIDTFALMYPQLQDVDFRRDVHRLEVPVYLVEGAHEAPGRAVLARDWFAALTAPSKHLIEFDHSGHDPQLEEPGRFATFMTDVVLNQTYPPTT
;
A
#
# COMPACT_ATOMS: atom_id res chain seq x y z
N MET A 1 36.31 31.47 49.17
CA MET A 1 34.90 31.30 48.80
C MET A 1 34.65 32.00 47.49
N ILE A 2 34.73 31.30 46.35
CA ILE A 2 34.49 31.87 45.00
C ILE A 2 33.04 31.64 44.68
N SER A 3 32.24 32.72 44.69
CA SER A 3 30.81 32.72 44.32
C SER A 3 30.73 32.59 42.77
N LEU A 4 30.45 31.37 42.27
CA LEU A 4 30.07 31.16 40.90
C LEU A 4 28.63 31.71 40.69
N SER A 5 28.52 32.99 40.30
CA SER A 5 27.23 33.53 39.84
C SER A 5 26.82 32.82 38.57
N ARG A 6 25.85 31.91 38.65
CA ARG A 6 25.14 31.36 37.50
C ARG A 6 24.42 32.49 36.77
N ARG A 7 25.06 33.12 35.78
CA ARG A 7 24.37 33.97 34.78
C ARG A 7 23.42 33.04 34.01
N GLN A 8 22.17 32.99 34.40
CA GLN A 8 21.10 32.46 33.56
C GLN A 8 20.93 33.39 32.37
N HIS A 9 21.51 33.01 31.22
CA HIS A 9 21.24 33.67 29.96
C HIS A 9 19.77 33.51 29.62
N HIS A 10 18.91 34.44 30.06
CA HIS A 10 17.53 34.51 29.62
C HIS A 10 17.51 35.00 28.18
N LEU A 11 17.18 34.05 27.24
CA LEU A 11 16.88 34.40 25.86
C LEU A 11 15.82 35.53 25.82
N ASN A 12 16.05 36.56 24.99
CA ASN A 12 15.05 37.58 24.70
C ASN A 12 13.86 36.96 23.90
N ARG A 13 12.77 37.70 23.66
CA ARG A 13 11.58 37.14 22.93
C ARG A 13 11.93 36.61 21.55
N PRO A 14 12.71 37.28 20.69
CA PRO A 14 13.13 36.73 19.39
C PRO A 14 13.94 35.44 19.54
N GLY A 15 14.92 35.39 20.44
CA GLY A 15 15.74 34.21 20.68
C GLY A 15 14.95 32.97 21.11
N ARG A 16 13.83 33.17 21.84
CA ARG A 16 12.94 32.03 22.21
C ARG A 16 12.15 31.50 21.04
N VAL A 17 11.73 32.34 20.12
CA VAL A 17 11.05 31.93 18.86
C VAL A 17 12.02 31.13 17.99
N VAL A 18 13.25 31.63 17.81
CA VAL A 18 14.30 30.92 17.07
C VAL A 18 14.61 29.56 17.70
N ALA A 19 14.77 29.49 19.03
CA ALA A 19 15.03 28.22 19.71
C ALA A 19 13.90 27.20 19.53
N ALA A 20 12.62 27.64 19.55
CA ALA A 20 11.48 26.77 19.29
C ALA A 20 11.42 26.32 17.81
N ALA A 21 11.74 27.20 16.87
CA ALA A 21 11.83 26.87 15.45
C ALA A 21 12.96 25.87 15.18
N LEU A 22 14.13 26.07 15.80
CA LEU A 22 15.26 25.13 15.68
C LEU A 22 14.92 23.73 16.21
N ALA A 23 14.20 23.64 17.36
CA ALA A 23 13.77 22.36 17.89
C ALA A 23 12.83 21.61 16.89
N GLY A 24 11.90 22.35 16.24
CA GLY A 24 11.04 21.80 15.21
C GLY A 24 11.82 21.41 13.96
N ALA A 25 12.65 22.30 13.44
CA ALA A 25 13.45 22.07 12.23
C ALA A 25 14.42 20.88 12.39
N SER A 26 15.08 20.75 13.56
CA SER A 26 15.97 19.60 13.81
C SER A 26 15.21 18.28 13.79
N ALA A 27 14.02 18.22 14.39
CA ALA A 27 13.19 17.03 14.32
C ALA A 27 12.74 16.72 12.88
N GLY A 28 12.34 17.75 12.11
CA GLY A 28 11.98 17.60 10.69
C GLY A 28 13.13 17.12 9.83
N LEU A 29 14.33 17.66 10.04
CA LEU A 29 15.55 17.24 9.36
C LEU A 29 15.86 15.76 9.61
N VAL A 30 15.86 15.34 10.89
CA VAL A 30 16.15 13.95 11.26
C VAL A 30 15.11 13.00 10.64
N LEU A 31 13.82 13.32 10.78
CA LEU A 31 12.75 12.49 10.22
C LEU A 31 12.83 12.41 8.70
N GLY A 32 13.07 13.52 8.00
CA GLY A 32 13.11 13.52 6.54
C GLY A 32 14.35 12.83 5.95
N LEU A 33 15.49 12.84 6.65
CA LEU A 33 16.68 12.09 6.24
C LEU A 33 16.55 10.59 6.47
N VAL A 34 15.88 10.19 7.57
CA VAL A 34 15.72 8.76 7.92
C VAL A 34 14.49 8.13 7.27
N MET A 35 13.45 8.92 7.05
CA MET A 35 12.14 8.48 6.54
C MET A 35 11.65 9.44 5.44
N PRO A 36 12.29 9.49 4.26
CA PRO A 36 11.97 10.46 3.21
C PRO A 36 10.53 10.35 2.71
N ARG A 37 9.95 9.16 2.74
CA ARG A 37 8.52 8.92 2.41
C ARG A 37 7.58 9.05 3.60
N GLY A 38 8.09 9.45 4.78
CA GLY A 38 7.38 9.37 6.06
C GLY A 38 7.45 7.96 6.66
N PRO A 39 6.80 7.74 7.82
CA PRO A 39 6.83 6.44 8.48
C PRO A 39 5.98 5.42 7.70
N MET A 40 6.58 4.26 7.39
CA MET A 40 5.96 3.17 6.63
C MET A 40 5.64 1.95 7.51
N THR A 41 6.20 1.88 8.72
CA THR A 41 5.95 0.81 9.69
C THR A 41 5.43 1.35 11.02
N SER A 42 4.80 0.51 11.84
CA SER A 42 4.35 0.89 13.19
C SER A 42 5.50 1.40 14.06
N ILE A 43 6.67 0.76 14.00
CA ILE A 43 7.85 1.19 14.76
C ILE A 43 8.30 2.58 14.32
N GLN A 44 8.38 2.82 13.01
CA GLN A 44 8.71 4.14 12.47
C GLN A 44 7.66 5.19 12.88
N SER A 45 6.38 4.85 12.82
CA SER A 45 5.28 5.75 13.22
C SER A 45 5.34 6.12 14.70
N LEU A 46 5.54 5.15 15.58
CA LEU A 46 5.68 5.38 17.03
C LEU A 46 6.95 6.19 17.36
N THR A 47 8.05 5.92 16.67
CA THR A 47 9.31 6.66 16.85
C THR A 47 9.16 8.11 16.37
N ALA A 48 8.55 8.34 15.21
CA ALA A 48 8.28 9.68 14.69
C ALA A 48 7.35 10.48 15.61
N LEU A 49 6.28 9.83 16.11
CA LEU A 49 5.35 10.41 17.08
C LEU A 49 6.06 10.83 18.38
N ALA A 50 6.87 9.94 18.94
CA ALA A 50 7.60 10.22 20.18
C ALA A 50 8.60 11.36 20.01
N LEU A 51 9.39 11.35 18.91
CA LEU A 51 10.34 12.43 18.58
C LEU A 51 9.62 13.77 18.44
N ALA A 52 8.52 13.79 17.66
CA ALA A 52 7.74 15.00 17.43
C ALA A 52 7.10 15.54 18.72
N LEU A 53 6.54 14.67 19.57
CA LEU A 53 5.99 15.03 20.87
C LEU A 53 7.06 15.65 21.78
N CYS A 54 8.23 15.01 21.91
CA CYS A 54 9.34 15.49 22.73
C CYS A 54 9.89 16.83 22.21
N ALA A 55 10.10 16.97 20.90
CA ALA A 55 10.53 18.21 20.30
C ALA A 55 9.49 19.33 20.50
N GLY A 56 8.20 19.01 20.42
CA GLY A 56 7.12 19.91 20.75
C GLY A 56 7.16 20.38 22.22
N VAL A 57 7.31 19.46 23.17
CA VAL A 57 7.45 19.82 24.62
C VAL A 57 8.64 20.74 24.82
N LEU A 58 9.79 20.44 24.22
CA LEU A 58 10.97 21.28 24.29
C LEU A 58 10.72 22.68 23.70
N ALA A 59 10.12 22.76 22.51
CA ALA A 59 9.80 24.03 21.85
C ALA A 59 8.85 24.88 22.72
N GLY A 60 7.79 24.27 23.27
CA GLY A 60 6.85 24.95 24.15
C GLY A 60 7.49 25.46 25.44
N TRP A 61 8.39 24.66 26.04
CA TRP A 61 9.15 25.02 27.22
C TRP A 61 10.14 26.16 26.98
N LEU A 62 10.87 26.13 25.86
CA LEU A 62 11.81 27.19 25.46
C LEU A 62 11.07 28.51 25.14
N MET A 63 10.02 28.46 24.33
CA MET A 63 9.28 29.65 23.92
C MET A 63 8.41 30.24 25.03
N ARG A 64 7.98 29.44 26.01
CA ARG A 64 7.07 29.80 27.09
C ARG A 64 5.76 30.42 26.61
N SER A 65 5.29 30.01 25.44
CA SER A 65 4.13 30.56 24.75
C SER A 65 3.39 29.49 23.96
N ARG A 66 2.05 29.59 23.92
CA ARG A 66 1.21 28.69 23.08
C ARG A 66 1.48 28.82 21.57
N TRP A 67 2.11 29.91 21.14
CA TRP A 67 2.50 30.09 19.75
C TRP A 67 3.57 29.09 19.31
N ALA A 68 4.24 28.42 20.24
CA ALA A 68 5.12 27.29 19.93
C ALA A 68 4.40 26.17 19.19
N ALA A 69 3.09 26.00 19.43
CA ALA A 69 2.23 25.05 18.72
C ALA A 69 1.98 25.36 17.23
N LEU A 70 2.42 26.53 16.76
CA LEU A 70 2.44 26.89 15.33
C LEU A 70 3.88 26.96 14.81
N VAL A 71 4.78 27.57 15.56
CA VAL A 71 6.17 27.81 15.13
C VAL A 71 6.94 26.50 14.95
N ALA A 72 6.87 25.59 15.93
CA ALA A 72 7.64 24.34 15.88
C ALA A 72 7.12 23.37 14.82
N PRO A 73 5.80 23.09 14.69
CA PRO A 73 5.29 22.26 13.60
C PRO A 73 5.53 22.84 12.21
N ALA A 74 5.41 24.16 12.03
CA ALA A 74 5.72 24.80 10.74
C ALA A 74 7.20 24.63 10.37
N ALA A 75 8.11 24.82 11.34
CA ALA A 75 9.55 24.62 11.12
C ALA A 75 9.89 23.14 10.86
N LEU A 76 9.24 22.21 11.55
CA LEU A 76 9.37 20.77 11.29
C LEU A 76 8.92 20.45 9.87
N ALA A 77 7.70 20.87 9.49
CA ALA A 77 7.15 20.58 8.17
C ALA A 77 8.05 21.15 7.06
N ALA A 78 8.52 22.40 7.19
CA ALA A 78 9.41 23.01 6.22
C ALA A 78 10.75 22.25 6.07
N ALA A 79 11.38 21.84 7.18
CA ALA A 79 12.62 21.06 7.16
C ALA A 79 12.41 19.66 6.58
N PHE A 80 11.30 19.00 6.93
CA PHE A 80 10.92 17.69 6.44
C PHE A 80 10.67 17.71 4.93
N GLU A 81 9.87 18.68 4.42
CA GLU A 81 9.63 18.83 2.97
C GLU A 81 10.92 19.17 2.22
N ALA A 82 11.80 19.99 2.79
CA ALA A 82 13.07 20.35 2.15
C ALA A 82 14.01 19.14 2.00
N THR A 83 14.05 18.24 2.98
CA THR A 83 14.93 17.05 2.94
C THR A 83 14.45 15.98 1.97
N ARG A 84 13.15 15.91 1.70
CA ARG A 84 12.58 14.93 0.79
C ARG A 84 12.32 15.44 -0.63
N ALA A 85 12.75 16.66 -0.96
CA ALA A 85 12.51 17.28 -2.28
C ALA A 85 13.05 16.46 -3.47
N GLY A 86 14.03 15.57 -3.24
CA GLY A 86 14.54 14.64 -4.26
C GLY A 86 13.86 13.27 -4.30
N THR A 87 12.90 13.00 -3.40
CA THR A 87 12.21 11.72 -3.35
C THR A 87 11.13 11.64 -4.44
N GLN A 88 11.13 10.57 -5.22
CA GLN A 88 10.22 10.41 -6.35
C GLN A 88 8.92 9.72 -5.92
N GLY A 89 7.80 10.14 -6.50
CA GLY A 89 6.49 9.54 -6.33
C GLY A 89 5.41 10.56 -6.00
N PRO A 90 4.14 10.32 -6.40
CA PRO A 90 3.02 11.22 -6.20
C PRO A 90 2.70 11.54 -4.72
N SER A 91 2.96 10.60 -3.80
CA SER A 91 2.67 10.82 -2.37
C SER A 91 3.61 11.82 -1.70
N VAL A 92 4.79 12.04 -2.26
CA VAL A 92 5.85 12.92 -1.74
C VAL A 92 6.22 14.05 -2.69
N GLY A 93 5.86 13.95 -3.96
CA GLY A 93 6.08 14.94 -5.02
C GLY A 93 5.15 16.16 -4.96
N PRO A 94 4.99 16.90 -6.06
CA PRO A 94 4.02 17.99 -6.16
C PRO A 94 2.61 17.56 -5.74
N ILE A 95 1.82 18.48 -5.20
CA ILE A 95 0.44 18.21 -4.76
C ILE A 95 -0.48 18.36 -5.98
N HIS A 96 -1.23 17.32 -6.28
CA HIS A 96 -2.23 17.25 -7.35
C HIS A 96 -3.64 17.19 -6.75
N LEU A 97 -4.38 18.29 -6.79
CA LEU A 97 -5.77 18.37 -6.29
C LEU A 97 -6.80 18.22 -7.40
N ASP A 98 -6.37 18.11 -8.62
CA ASP A 98 -7.15 17.95 -9.84
C ASP A 98 -7.48 16.48 -10.15
N SER A 99 -6.89 15.54 -9.42
CA SER A 99 -7.05 14.10 -9.56
C SER A 99 -7.48 13.45 -8.24
N VAL A 100 -8.42 12.50 -8.31
CA VAL A 100 -8.83 11.68 -7.15
C VAL A 100 -7.61 10.92 -6.57
N TYR A 101 -6.75 10.40 -7.43
CA TYR A 101 -5.54 9.68 -7.01
C TYR A 101 -4.50 10.62 -6.41
N GLY A 102 -4.39 11.86 -6.92
CA GLY A 102 -3.55 12.89 -6.30
C GLY A 102 -4.02 13.29 -4.90
N ILE A 103 -5.35 13.43 -4.72
CA ILE A 103 -5.95 13.67 -3.40
C ILE A 103 -5.71 12.46 -2.48
N ALA A 104 -5.89 11.24 -2.96
CA ALA A 104 -5.62 10.03 -2.20
C ALA A 104 -4.14 9.93 -1.78
N ALA A 105 -3.21 10.22 -2.69
CA ALA A 105 -1.78 10.28 -2.39
C ALA A 105 -1.44 11.35 -1.33
N LEU A 106 -2.06 12.53 -1.41
CA LEU A 106 -1.92 13.59 -0.42
C LEU A 106 -2.41 13.14 0.97
N ILE A 107 -3.59 12.53 1.05
CA ILE A 107 -4.20 12.09 2.33
C ILE A 107 -3.40 10.93 2.93
N ALA A 108 -3.13 9.89 2.15
CA ALA A 108 -2.41 8.71 2.62
C ALA A 108 -0.91 8.97 2.87
N GLY A 109 -0.33 9.95 2.18
CA GLY A 109 1.03 10.42 2.39
C GLY A 109 1.11 11.50 3.48
N ARG A 110 1.04 12.76 3.03
CA ARG A 110 1.21 13.94 3.91
C ARG A 110 0.14 14.07 5.01
N GLY A 111 -1.10 13.63 4.73
CA GLY A 111 -2.17 13.62 5.74
C GLY A 111 -1.82 12.69 6.91
N PHE A 112 -1.30 11.50 6.61
CA PHE A 112 -0.83 10.57 7.64
C PHE A 112 0.39 11.12 8.39
N ASP A 113 1.37 11.73 7.68
CA ASP A 113 2.50 12.44 8.31
C ASP A 113 1.99 13.53 9.27
N GLY A 114 0.98 14.29 8.86
CA GLY A 114 0.33 15.31 9.70
C GLY A 114 -0.27 14.72 10.97
N LEU A 115 -0.94 13.58 10.85
CA LEU A 115 -1.55 12.88 11.99
C LEU A 115 -0.50 12.34 12.97
N VAL A 116 0.56 11.70 12.46
CA VAL A 116 1.54 10.96 13.27
C VAL A 116 2.67 11.88 13.78
N ILE A 117 2.98 12.96 13.08
CA ILE A 117 4.11 13.83 13.39
C ILE A 117 3.63 15.22 13.89
N LEU A 118 2.81 15.93 13.11
CA LEU A 118 2.46 17.31 13.43
C LEU A 118 1.50 17.40 14.62
N LEU A 119 0.49 16.53 14.70
CA LEU A 119 -0.46 16.53 15.82
C LEU A 119 0.23 16.28 17.17
N PRO A 120 1.09 15.27 17.37
CA PRO A 120 1.84 15.07 18.60
C PRO A 120 2.74 16.25 18.94
N MET A 121 3.39 16.86 17.95
CA MET A 121 4.22 18.06 18.18
C MET A 121 3.40 19.25 18.69
N VAL A 122 2.22 19.50 18.10
CA VAL A 122 1.29 20.54 18.58
C VAL A 122 0.90 20.30 20.05
N VAL A 123 0.52 19.07 20.39
CA VAL A 123 0.13 18.68 21.75
C VAL A 123 1.32 18.86 22.70
N GLY A 124 2.49 18.39 22.32
CA GLY A 124 3.73 18.56 23.09
C GLY A 124 4.07 20.03 23.34
N ALA A 125 3.97 20.88 22.30
CA ALA A 125 4.25 22.31 22.42
C ALA A 125 3.26 23.01 23.38
N LEU A 126 2.00 22.63 23.36
CA LEU A 126 1.00 23.12 24.31
C LEU A 126 1.30 22.67 25.75
N TRP A 127 1.75 21.44 25.94
CA TRP A 127 2.17 20.91 27.26
C TRP A 127 3.41 21.64 27.77
N GLY A 128 4.46 21.75 26.96
CA GLY A 128 5.69 22.48 27.31
C GLY A 128 5.43 23.93 27.71
N ALA A 129 4.56 24.61 26.96
CA ALA A 129 4.13 25.96 27.32
C ALA A 129 3.28 26.04 28.62
N ALA A 130 2.50 25.00 28.91
CA ALA A 130 1.71 24.93 30.15
C ALA A 130 2.57 24.70 31.40
N LEU A 131 3.62 23.86 31.29
CA LEU A 131 4.59 23.62 32.35
C LEU A 131 5.28 24.91 32.81
N THR A 132 5.69 25.75 31.89
CA THR A 132 6.39 27.02 32.23
C THR A 132 5.48 28.08 32.86
N ARG A 133 4.16 28.01 32.68
CA ARG A 133 3.19 28.94 33.27
C ARG A 133 2.93 28.66 34.74
N ARG A 134 3.11 27.43 35.18
CA ARG A 134 2.96 27.07 36.61
C ARG A 134 4.04 27.69 37.50
N THR A 135 5.17 28.06 36.92
CA THR A 135 6.34 28.61 37.61
C THR A 135 6.40 30.15 37.61
N GLN A 136 5.46 30.84 36.96
CA GLN A 136 5.44 32.31 36.93
C GLN A 136 4.51 32.87 38.04
N PRO A 137 4.97 33.84 38.86
CA PRO A 137 4.10 34.51 39.84
C PRO A 137 2.98 35.27 39.13
N VAL A 138 1.77 35.16 39.68
CA VAL A 138 0.57 35.84 39.17
C VAL A 138 0.78 37.35 39.22
N ARG A 139 1.03 38.02 38.09
CA ARG A 139 0.99 39.50 38.06
C ARG A 139 -0.46 39.92 38.21
N ALA A 140 -0.74 40.58 39.34
CA ALA A 140 -2.02 41.20 39.68
C ALA A 140 -2.26 42.40 38.72
N GLY A 141 -2.84 42.14 37.55
CA GLY A 141 -3.33 43.17 36.64
C GLY A 141 -4.85 43.15 36.62
N ILE A 142 -5.47 44.27 36.89
CA ILE A 142 -6.92 44.49 36.86
C ILE A 142 -7.40 44.34 35.44
N ARG A 143 -7.97 43.18 35.13
CA ARG A 143 -8.66 42.91 33.86
C ARG A 143 -10.14 42.58 34.13
N THR A 144 -11.00 43.48 33.68
CA THR A 144 -12.46 43.50 33.86
C THR A 144 -13.24 42.47 33.02
N ARG A 145 -12.71 41.26 32.82
CA ARG A 145 -13.50 40.18 32.21
C ARG A 145 -14.38 39.50 33.25
N SER A 146 -15.67 39.33 32.96
CA SER A 146 -16.61 38.64 33.83
C SER A 146 -16.08 37.26 34.25
N ARG A 147 -16.33 36.85 35.49
CA ARG A 147 -15.90 35.56 36.06
C ARG A 147 -16.35 34.39 35.22
N ALA A 148 -17.56 34.44 34.64
CA ALA A 148 -18.11 33.45 33.76
C ALA A 148 -17.31 33.28 32.46
N ARG A 149 -16.90 34.36 31.78
CA ARG A 149 -16.07 34.33 30.55
C ARG A 149 -14.66 33.79 30.83
N ARG A 150 -14.13 33.99 32.03
CA ARG A 150 -12.83 33.42 32.43
C ARG A 150 -12.94 31.93 32.67
N LEU A 151 -14.01 31.46 33.36
CA LEU A 151 -14.27 30.05 33.60
C LEU A 151 -14.53 29.32 32.28
N LEU A 152 -15.39 29.84 31.42
CA LEU A 152 -15.67 29.26 30.09
C LEU A 152 -14.38 29.12 29.27
N GLY A 153 -13.56 30.17 29.18
CA GLY A 153 -12.29 30.13 28.44
C GLY A 153 -11.27 29.13 29.02
N LEU A 154 -11.35 28.86 30.35
CA LEU A 154 -10.48 27.89 31.00
C LEU A 154 -10.97 26.45 30.75
N VAL A 155 -12.28 26.23 30.80
CA VAL A 155 -12.92 24.94 30.50
C VAL A 155 -12.68 24.55 29.03
N VAL A 156 -12.95 25.45 28.07
CA VAL A 156 -12.71 25.22 26.66
C VAL A 156 -11.24 24.87 26.39
N ARG A 157 -10.31 25.66 26.98
CA ARG A 157 -8.87 25.43 26.74
C ARG A 157 -8.37 24.12 27.36
N ARG A 158 -8.85 23.75 28.57
CA ARG A 158 -8.46 22.48 29.17
C ARG A 158 -9.12 21.31 28.47
N GLY A 159 -10.38 21.47 28.06
CA GLY A 159 -11.12 20.46 27.31
C GLY A 159 -10.49 20.16 25.95
N THR A 160 -10.12 21.20 25.16
CA THR A 160 -9.44 20.98 23.88
C THR A 160 -8.07 20.31 24.03
N LEU A 161 -7.28 20.72 25.05
CA LEU A 161 -5.99 20.06 25.31
C LEU A 161 -6.16 18.61 25.76
N ALA A 162 -7.16 18.33 26.61
CA ALA A 162 -7.47 16.97 27.05
C ALA A 162 -7.92 16.10 25.87
N LEU A 163 -8.80 16.61 25.01
CA LEU A 163 -9.25 15.90 23.80
C LEU A 163 -8.08 15.62 22.83
N ALA A 164 -7.25 16.62 22.57
CA ALA A 164 -6.07 16.42 21.71
C ALA A 164 -5.07 15.42 22.33
N SER A 165 -4.90 15.43 23.65
CA SER A 165 -4.06 14.43 24.34
C SER A 165 -4.65 13.04 24.25
N LEU A 166 -5.97 12.91 24.41
CA LEU A 166 -6.68 11.62 24.24
C LEU A 166 -6.55 11.11 22.79
N SER A 167 -6.66 11.99 21.81
CA SER A 167 -6.45 11.61 20.40
C SER A 167 -5.04 11.04 20.17
N VAL A 168 -4.00 11.62 20.78
CA VAL A 168 -2.64 11.05 20.71
C VAL A 168 -2.55 9.68 21.39
N VAL A 169 -3.22 9.49 22.54
CA VAL A 169 -3.25 8.19 23.24
C VAL A 169 -3.94 7.13 22.39
N VAL A 170 -5.10 7.46 21.79
CA VAL A 170 -5.83 6.57 20.88
C VAL A 170 -4.97 6.23 19.65
N LEU A 171 -4.29 7.24 19.10
CA LEU A 171 -3.37 7.04 17.97
C LEU A 171 -2.21 6.09 18.34
N VAL A 172 -1.59 6.28 19.50
CA VAL A 172 -0.55 5.36 19.99
C VAL A 172 -1.08 3.93 20.11
N ALA A 173 -2.28 3.75 20.67
CA ALA A 173 -2.90 2.43 20.78
C ALA A 173 -3.17 1.80 19.40
N ALA A 174 -3.63 2.58 18.44
CA ALA A 174 -3.85 2.12 17.07
C ALA A 174 -2.53 1.73 16.38
N LEU A 175 -1.50 2.56 16.49
CA LEU A 175 -0.17 2.32 15.93
C LEU A 175 0.55 1.13 16.56
N ALA A 176 0.31 0.88 17.85
CA ALA A 176 0.93 -0.23 18.60
C ALA A 176 0.22 -1.58 18.39
N ARG A 177 -0.95 -1.59 17.75
CA ARG A 177 -1.66 -2.84 17.45
C ARG A 177 -0.84 -3.67 16.47
N PRO A 178 -0.43 -4.91 16.83
CA PRO A 178 0.30 -5.77 15.90
C PRO A 178 -0.63 -6.28 14.79
N ALA A 179 -0.05 -6.57 13.63
CA ALA A 179 -0.72 -7.33 12.59
C ALA A 179 -0.75 -8.81 12.97
N SER A 180 -1.83 -9.49 12.60
CA SER A 180 -1.99 -10.92 12.84
C SER A 180 -2.92 -11.53 11.80
N THR A 181 -2.72 -12.80 11.46
CA THR A 181 -3.70 -13.57 10.71
C THR A 181 -4.37 -14.59 11.63
N GLU A 182 -5.68 -14.77 11.46
CA GLU A 182 -6.46 -15.69 12.29
C GLU A 182 -6.11 -17.13 11.96
N ALA A 183 -6.04 -17.98 13.00
CA ALA A 183 -5.88 -19.41 12.82
C ALA A 183 -7.06 -19.99 12.02
N ILE A 184 -6.77 -20.97 11.17
CA ILE A 184 -7.82 -21.74 10.49
C ILE A 184 -8.46 -22.65 11.54
N THR A 185 -9.78 -22.62 11.63
CA THR A 185 -10.55 -23.39 12.65
C THR A 185 -11.35 -24.50 12.02
N GLY A 186 -11.43 -25.63 12.72
CA GLY A 186 -12.31 -26.74 12.37
C GLY A 186 -13.79 -26.45 12.73
N ALA A 187 -14.66 -27.41 12.46
CA ALA A 187 -16.09 -27.30 12.75
C ALA A 187 -16.41 -27.16 14.25
N ASP A 188 -15.48 -27.54 15.12
CA ASP A 188 -15.56 -27.38 16.58
C ASP A 188 -15.09 -26.01 17.09
N GLY A 189 -14.72 -25.11 16.18
CA GLY A 189 -14.21 -23.77 16.49
C GLY A 189 -12.77 -23.74 17.05
N LYS A 190 -12.08 -24.88 17.11
CA LYS A 190 -10.67 -24.95 17.54
C LYS A 190 -9.73 -24.87 16.32
N PRO A 191 -8.47 -24.45 16.52
CA PRO A 191 -7.48 -24.47 15.47
C PRO A 191 -7.41 -25.87 14.80
N LEU A 192 -7.47 -25.89 13.48
CA LEU A 192 -7.42 -27.12 12.69
C LEU A 192 -6.02 -27.71 12.79
N PRO A 193 -5.85 -28.95 13.30
CA PRO A 193 -4.57 -29.61 13.39
C PRO A 193 -3.91 -29.76 12.01
N GLY A 194 -2.62 -29.47 11.90
CA GLY A 194 -1.86 -29.52 10.65
C GLY A 194 -2.10 -28.31 9.72
N SER A 195 -2.98 -27.38 10.09
CA SER A 195 -3.15 -26.14 9.32
C SER A 195 -2.01 -25.15 9.55
N ILE A 196 -1.82 -24.24 8.59
CA ILE A 196 -0.89 -23.12 8.68
C ILE A 196 -1.65 -21.80 8.49
N ALA A 197 -1.37 -20.81 9.35
CA ALA A 197 -1.85 -19.42 9.24
C ALA A 197 -0.78 -18.50 9.84
N GLU A 198 0.10 -17.98 9.00
CA GLU A 198 1.28 -17.22 9.44
C GLU A 198 1.49 -15.98 8.58
N LEU A 199 2.00 -14.92 9.23
CA LEU A 199 2.62 -13.77 8.57
C LEU A 199 4.12 -13.87 8.79
N VAL A 200 4.89 -14.02 7.70
CA VAL A 200 6.34 -14.13 7.76
C VAL A 200 7.00 -12.95 7.04
N SER A 201 8.17 -12.54 7.54
CA SER A 201 9.05 -11.58 6.89
C SER A 201 10.28 -12.32 6.40
N VAL A 202 10.58 -12.20 5.11
CA VAL A 202 11.65 -12.96 4.44
C VAL A 202 12.60 -11.98 3.76
N PRO A 203 13.93 -12.13 3.91
CA PRO A 203 14.88 -11.29 3.22
C PRO A 203 14.94 -11.65 1.72
N ILE A 204 14.34 -10.83 0.89
CA ILE A 204 14.25 -10.97 -0.57
C ILE A 204 14.86 -9.75 -1.24
N GLY A 205 15.84 -9.98 -2.13
CA GLY A 205 16.44 -8.90 -2.92
C GLY A 205 17.04 -7.76 -2.08
N GLY A 206 17.58 -8.08 -0.88
CA GLY A 206 18.18 -7.11 0.04
C GLY A 206 17.21 -6.38 0.97
N HIS A 207 15.93 -6.74 0.97
CA HIS A 207 14.89 -6.15 1.81
C HIS A 207 14.02 -7.21 2.46
N ASP A 208 13.51 -6.91 3.64
CA ASP A 208 12.49 -7.74 4.26
C ASP A 208 11.16 -7.56 3.54
N GLN A 209 10.61 -8.67 3.03
CA GLN A 209 9.32 -8.69 2.32
C GLN A 209 8.36 -9.66 3.01
N ALA A 210 7.09 -9.31 3.05
CA ALA A 210 6.09 -10.02 3.81
C ALA A 210 5.32 -11.04 2.95
N ILE A 211 5.11 -12.21 3.51
CA ILE A 211 4.30 -13.28 2.91
C ILE A 211 3.30 -13.76 3.96
N MET A 212 2.04 -13.87 3.57
CA MET A 212 1.01 -14.59 4.32
C MET A 212 0.94 -16.01 3.80
N LEU A 213 1.02 -16.99 4.70
CA LEU A 213 0.96 -18.41 4.42
C LEU A 213 -0.30 -18.98 5.08
N ARG A 214 -1.22 -19.51 4.28
CA ARG A 214 -2.47 -20.08 4.80
C ARG A 214 -2.83 -21.36 4.07
N GLY A 215 -3.25 -22.39 4.83
CA GLY A 215 -3.68 -23.67 4.28
C GLY A 215 -4.21 -24.60 5.36
N ASN A 216 -5.21 -25.40 5.04
CA ASN A 216 -5.80 -26.38 5.95
C ASN A 216 -4.84 -27.53 6.28
N ASN A 217 -3.89 -27.78 5.41
CA ASN A 217 -2.83 -28.79 5.59
C ASN A 217 -1.48 -28.20 5.15
N VAL A 218 -0.51 -28.19 6.04
CA VAL A 218 0.85 -27.68 5.79
C VAL A 218 1.60 -28.51 4.74
N ASP A 219 1.21 -29.76 4.54
CA ASP A 219 1.77 -30.68 3.54
C ASP A 219 1.06 -30.60 2.17
N ALA A 220 0.11 -29.69 2.00
CA ALA A 220 -0.56 -29.46 0.72
C ALA A 220 0.37 -28.77 -0.28
N PRO A 221 0.15 -28.97 -1.61
CA PRO A 221 0.90 -28.28 -2.64
C PRO A 221 0.91 -26.76 -2.44
N VAL A 222 2.03 -26.10 -2.73
CA VAL A 222 2.19 -24.65 -2.52
C VAL A 222 1.75 -23.88 -3.75
N LEU A 223 0.97 -22.81 -3.54
CA LEU A 223 0.54 -21.86 -4.54
C LEU A 223 1.06 -20.48 -4.17
N LEU A 224 1.87 -19.85 -5.04
CA LEU A 224 2.29 -18.46 -4.92
C LEU A 224 1.36 -17.57 -5.74
N PHE A 225 0.72 -16.60 -5.06
CA PHE A 225 -0.13 -15.59 -5.70
C PHE A 225 0.62 -14.27 -5.88
N LEU A 226 0.61 -13.76 -7.11
CA LEU A 226 1.21 -12.48 -7.53
C LEU A 226 0.09 -11.49 -7.83
N GLU A 227 0.00 -10.44 -7.02
CA GLU A 227 -1.01 -9.39 -7.15
C GLU A 227 -0.74 -8.43 -8.30
N GLY A 228 -1.80 -7.75 -8.71
CA GLY A 228 -1.83 -6.74 -9.74
C GLY A 228 -1.28 -5.36 -9.34
N GLY A 229 -1.58 -4.38 -10.15
CA GLY A 229 -1.15 -2.99 -10.02
C GLY A 229 -0.32 -2.53 -11.22
N PRO A 230 1.02 -2.36 -11.14
CA PRO A 230 1.93 -2.61 -10.01
C PRO A 230 1.62 -1.77 -8.78
N GLY A 231 1.82 -2.38 -7.61
CA GLY A 231 1.62 -1.68 -6.33
C GLY A 231 0.44 -2.22 -5.49
N GLY A 232 -0.37 -3.13 -6.04
CA GLY A 232 -1.45 -3.78 -5.32
C GLY A 232 -0.97 -4.58 -4.11
N THR A 233 -1.83 -4.71 -3.10
CA THR A 233 -1.58 -5.45 -1.87
C THR A 233 -2.48 -6.68 -1.82
N ALA A 234 -1.90 -7.86 -1.71
CA ALA A 234 -2.60 -9.12 -1.89
C ALA A 234 -3.18 -9.74 -0.61
N LEU A 235 -2.62 -9.43 0.57
CA LEU A 235 -2.95 -10.16 1.79
C LEU A 235 -4.43 -10.06 2.14
N GLY A 236 -5.03 -8.89 2.00
CA GLY A 236 -6.44 -8.70 2.32
C GLY A 236 -7.40 -9.31 1.32
N SER A 237 -7.13 -9.19 0.03
CA SER A 237 -7.97 -9.81 -1.01
C SER A 237 -7.96 -11.32 -0.90
N MET A 238 -6.79 -11.93 -0.80
CA MET A 238 -6.65 -13.37 -0.68
C MET A 238 -7.08 -13.93 0.69
N ARG A 239 -7.12 -13.10 1.75
CA ARG A 239 -7.67 -13.51 3.05
C ARG A 239 -9.14 -13.92 2.95
N TYR A 240 -9.88 -13.30 2.04
CA TYR A 240 -11.29 -13.58 1.80
C TYR A 240 -11.52 -14.50 0.59
N ALA A 241 -10.95 -14.18 -0.55
CA ALA A 241 -11.13 -14.96 -1.78
C ALA A 241 -10.34 -16.30 -1.76
N GLY A 242 -9.22 -16.36 -1.04
CA GLY A 242 -8.36 -17.54 -1.00
C GLY A 242 -8.89 -18.74 -0.18
N GLN A 243 -9.97 -18.58 0.60
CA GLN A 243 -10.45 -19.62 1.54
C GLN A 243 -10.79 -20.96 0.87
N GLY A 244 -11.28 -20.92 -0.36
CA GLY A 244 -11.53 -22.13 -1.16
C GLY A 244 -10.22 -22.86 -1.51
N LEU A 245 -9.21 -22.11 -1.88
CA LEU A 245 -7.86 -22.62 -2.22
C LEU A 245 -7.14 -23.17 -0.98
N GLU A 246 -7.30 -22.55 0.20
CA GLU A 246 -6.68 -22.98 1.47
C GLU A 246 -7.03 -24.45 1.84
N LYS A 247 -8.12 -25.01 1.29
CA LYS A 247 -8.52 -26.39 1.50
C LYS A 247 -7.61 -27.42 0.82
N HIS A 248 -6.95 -26.99 -0.27
CA HIS A 248 -6.21 -27.88 -1.17
C HIS A 248 -4.76 -27.43 -1.39
N PHE A 249 -4.42 -26.21 -1.01
CA PHE A 249 -3.10 -25.62 -1.17
C PHE A 249 -2.63 -24.93 0.12
N VAL A 250 -1.33 -24.81 0.27
CA VAL A 250 -0.74 -23.74 1.06
C VAL A 250 -0.67 -22.53 0.15
N VAL A 251 -1.56 -21.57 0.40
CA VAL A 251 -1.63 -20.32 -0.35
C VAL A 251 -0.62 -19.34 0.23
N ALA A 252 0.41 -19.03 -0.54
CA ALA A 252 1.40 -18.01 -0.23
C ALA A 252 1.02 -16.73 -0.95
N THR A 253 0.61 -15.73 -0.19
CA THR A 253 0.25 -14.40 -0.68
C THR A 253 1.35 -13.44 -0.31
N TRP A 254 1.97 -12.81 -1.30
CA TRP A 254 3.17 -12.00 -1.13
C TRP A 254 2.88 -10.52 -1.40
N ASP A 255 3.11 -9.67 -0.41
CA ASP A 255 3.23 -8.23 -0.64
C ASP A 255 4.56 -7.98 -1.33
N GLN A 256 4.50 -7.68 -2.62
CA GLN A 256 5.66 -7.46 -3.47
C GLN A 256 6.47 -6.24 -2.99
N ARG A 257 7.71 -6.12 -3.49
CA ARG A 257 8.55 -4.94 -3.26
C ARG A 257 7.79 -3.64 -3.45
N GLY A 258 7.83 -2.77 -2.44
CA GLY A 258 7.16 -1.46 -2.48
C GLY A 258 5.67 -1.46 -2.16
N THR A 259 5.07 -2.61 -1.77
CA THR A 259 3.64 -2.72 -1.48
C THR A 259 3.35 -3.14 -0.04
N GLY A 260 2.21 -2.76 0.49
CA GLY A 260 1.70 -3.24 1.77
C GLY A 260 2.74 -3.28 2.89
N LYS A 261 2.96 -4.45 3.47
CA LYS A 261 3.98 -4.68 4.51
C LYS A 261 5.43 -4.60 4.00
N SER A 262 5.62 -4.73 2.67
CA SER A 262 6.92 -4.61 2.00
C SER A 262 7.19 -3.21 1.46
N ALA A 263 6.40 -2.20 1.85
CA ALA A 263 6.47 -0.83 1.32
C ALA A 263 7.82 -0.15 1.56
N THR A 264 8.56 -0.52 2.62
CA THR A 264 9.92 0.01 2.88
C THR A 264 10.93 -0.37 1.80
N ALA A 265 10.66 -1.44 1.04
CA ALA A 265 11.51 -1.92 -0.04
C ALA A 265 11.38 -1.08 -1.34
N LEU A 266 10.60 0.01 -1.33
CA LEU A 266 10.55 0.98 -2.41
C LEU A 266 11.86 1.77 -2.56
N GLU A 267 12.63 1.91 -1.50
CA GLU A 267 13.94 2.57 -1.53
C GLU A 267 15.09 1.54 -1.49
N PRO A 268 16.19 1.79 -2.17
CA PRO A 268 16.44 2.90 -3.11
C PRO A 268 15.74 2.67 -4.46
N VAL A 269 15.10 3.71 -4.98
CA VAL A 269 14.32 3.67 -6.25
C VAL A 269 15.11 3.08 -7.43
N ALA A 270 16.42 3.28 -7.48
CA ALA A 270 17.27 2.74 -8.54
C ALA A 270 17.26 1.20 -8.65
N THR A 271 16.87 0.48 -7.58
CA THR A 271 16.72 -0.98 -7.59
C THR A 271 15.30 -1.42 -7.96
N PHE A 272 14.37 -0.47 -8.11
CA PHE A 272 12.96 -0.73 -8.34
C PHE A 272 12.68 -0.89 -9.83
N THR A 273 12.95 -2.09 -10.36
CA THR A 273 12.86 -2.43 -11.79
C THR A 273 12.09 -3.72 -12.02
N VAL A 274 11.51 -3.89 -13.22
CA VAL A 274 10.85 -5.15 -13.64
C VAL A 274 11.81 -6.33 -13.49
N ALA A 275 13.06 -6.17 -13.89
CA ALA A 275 14.07 -7.22 -13.78
C ALA A 275 14.34 -7.62 -12.30
N GLN A 276 14.31 -6.65 -11.38
CA GLN A 276 14.45 -6.94 -9.96
C GLN A 276 13.19 -7.62 -9.39
N ALA A 277 12.00 -7.19 -9.82
CA ALA A 277 10.74 -7.83 -9.42
C ALA A 277 10.68 -9.30 -9.85
N VAL A 278 11.16 -9.63 -11.05
CA VAL A 278 11.30 -11.04 -11.50
C VAL A 278 12.30 -11.81 -10.64
N LYS A 279 13.45 -11.22 -10.30
CA LYS A 279 14.43 -11.85 -9.38
C LYS A 279 13.84 -12.09 -8.00
N ASP A 280 13.07 -11.13 -7.48
CA ASP A 280 12.38 -11.27 -6.20
C ASP A 280 11.34 -12.40 -6.26
N THR A 281 10.58 -12.52 -7.36
CA THR A 281 9.61 -13.61 -7.57
C THR A 281 10.31 -14.98 -7.59
N ILE A 282 11.45 -15.10 -8.27
CA ILE A 282 12.27 -16.31 -8.26
C ILE A 282 12.73 -16.64 -6.84
N ALA A 283 13.20 -15.65 -6.09
CA ALA A 283 13.68 -15.85 -4.73
C ALA A 283 12.56 -16.29 -3.77
N VAL A 284 11.38 -15.68 -3.86
CA VAL A 284 10.18 -16.10 -3.11
C VAL A 284 9.81 -17.54 -3.47
N SER A 285 9.79 -17.88 -4.75
CA SER A 285 9.46 -19.24 -5.21
C SER A 285 10.45 -20.26 -4.65
N GLN A 286 11.75 -19.96 -4.66
CA GLN A 286 12.79 -20.82 -4.06
C GLN A 286 12.64 -20.95 -2.55
N TYR A 287 12.34 -19.84 -1.85
CA TYR A 287 12.08 -19.86 -0.41
C TYR A 287 10.92 -20.80 -0.08
N LEU A 288 9.81 -20.68 -0.79
CA LEU A 288 8.62 -21.51 -0.57
C LEU A 288 8.90 -23.01 -0.83
N ARG A 289 9.60 -23.33 -1.92
CA ARG A 289 10.01 -24.70 -2.22
C ARG A 289 10.83 -25.32 -1.09
N VAL A 290 11.83 -24.58 -0.60
CA VAL A 290 12.70 -25.07 0.49
C VAL A 290 11.92 -25.20 1.79
N ARG A 291 11.06 -24.23 2.11
CA ARG A 291 10.27 -24.21 3.35
C ARG A 291 9.32 -25.39 3.45
N PHE A 292 8.66 -25.75 2.35
CA PHE A 292 7.65 -26.81 2.33
C PHE A 292 8.16 -28.15 1.75
N GLY A 293 9.44 -28.25 1.36
CA GLY A 293 10.02 -29.46 0.79
C GLY A 293 9.51 -29.78 -0.62
N GLU A 294 8.92 -28.81 -1.30
CA GLU A 294 8.33 -29.00 -2.63
C GLU A 294 9.38 -28.94 -3.75
N SER A 295 9.27 -29.84 -4.72
CA SER A 295 10.14 -29.79 -5.92
C SER A 295 9.75 -28.64 -6.84
N ARG A 296 8.47 -28.31 -6.95
CA ARG A 296 7.85 -27.22 -7.74
C ARG A 296 6.65 -26.66 -6.98
N ILE A 297 6.23 -25.46 -7.35
CA ILE A 297 5.04 -24.80 -6.78
C ILE A 297 4.12 -24.35 -7.92
N TYR A 298 2.89 -23.96 -7.59
CA TYR A 298 1.98 -23.30 -8.53
C TYR A 298 2.22 -21.79 -8.52
N LEU A 299 2.18 -21.18 -9.72
CA LEU A 299 2.35 -19.73 -9.89
C LEU A 299 1.07 -19.14 -10.45
N VAL A 300 0.38 -18.34 -9.65
CA VAL A 300 -0.83 -17.60 -10.04
C VAL A 300 -0.50 -16.12 -10.11
N GLY A 301 -0.79 -15.47 -11.24
CA GLY A 301 -0.62 -14.03 -11.41
C GLY A 301 -1.94 -13.38 -11.78
N SER A 302 -2.23 -12.20 -11.21
CA SER A 302 -3.34 -11.34 -11.60
C SER A 302 -2.81 -10.02 -12.17
N SER A 303 -3.35 -9.59 -13.32
CA SER A 303 -3.01 -8.28 -13.92
C SER A 303 -1.48 -8.09 -14.09
N TRP A 304 -0.86 -7.08 -13.45
CA TRP A 304 0.60 -6.93 -13.37
C TRP A 304 1.31 -8.21 -12.91
N GLY A 305 0.71 -8.95 -11.98
CA GLY A 305 1.24 -10.23 -11.53
C GLY A 305 1.37 -11.25 -12.65
N THR A 306 0.61 -11.13 -13.74
CA THR A 306 0.76 -11.97 -14.94
C THR A 306 2.03 -11.64 -15.70
N VAL A 307 2.43 -10.38 -15.75
CA VAL A 307 3.71 -9.98 -16.36
C VAL A 307 4.87 -10.63 -15.61
N LEU A 308 4.85 -10.56 -14.27
CA LEU A 308 5.85 -11.24 -13.43
C LEU A 308 5.80 -12.75 -13.60
N GLY A 309 4.61 -13.33 -13.62
CA GLY A 309 4.39 -14.77 -13.77
C GLY A 309 4.97 -15.31 -15.08
N VAL A 310 4.65 -14.67 -16.20
CA VAL A 310 5.15 -15.05 -17.52
C VAL A 310 6.67 -14.94 -17.60
N LEU A 311 7.25 -13.81 -17.19
CA LEU A 311 8.70 -13.58 -17.23
C LEU A 311 9.46 -14.52 -16.29
N THR A 312 8.88 -14.85 -15.13
CA THR A 312 9.47 -15.77 -14.17
C THR A 312 9.38 -17.22 -14.67
N ALA A 313 8.24 -17.65 -15.19
CA ALA A 313 8.05 -18.98 -15.75
C ALA A 313 8.93 -19.21 -17.00
N GLN A 314 9.17 -18.18 -17.81
CA GLN A 314 10.08 -18.23 -18.95
C GLN A 314 11.54 -18.43 -18.49
N GLN A 315 11.98 -17.71 -17.44
CA GLN A 315 13.36 -17.78 -16.96
C GLN A 315 13.63 -19.03 -16.12
N ARG A 316 12.67 -19.51 -15.32
CA ARG A 316 12.80 -20.60 -14.37
C ARG A 316 11.60 -21.55 -14.39
N PRO A 317 11.38 -22.22 -15.53
CA PRO A 317 10.28 -23.19 -15.65
C PRO A 317 10.42 -24.39 -14.70
N ASP A 318 11.63 -24.69 -14.25
CA ASP A 318 11.96 -25.75 -13.29
C ASP A 318 11.34 -25.56 -11.91
N LEU A 319 10.91 -24.33 -11.57
CA LEU A 319 10.31 -24.01 -10.27
C LEU A 319 8.80 -24.30 -10.20
N PHE A 320 8.14 -24.48 -11.35
CA PHE A 320 6.68 -24.45 -11.38
C PHE A 320 6.05 -25.71 -11.97
N HIS A 321 4.94 -26.17 -11.36
CA HIS A 321 4.05 -27.18 -11.92
C HIS A 321 3.24 -26.64 -13.07
N ALA A 322 2.73 -25.40 -12.93
CA ALA A 322 1.96 -24.68 -13.91
C ALA A 322 2.04 -23.16 -13.66
N TYR A 323 1.77 -22.38 -14.69
CA TYR A 323 1.48 -20.95 -14.63
C TYR A 323 -0.02 -20.73 -14.88
N ILE A 324 -0.65 -19.95 -14.03
CA ILE A 324 -2.05 -19.55 -14.11
C ILE A 324 -2.14 -18.03 -14.15
N GLY A 325 -2.71 -17.47 -15.22
CA GLY A 325 -2.92 -16.02 -15.38
C GLY A 325 -4.40 -15.64 -15.28
N THR A 326 -4.73 -14.62 -14.50
CA THR A 326 -6.05 -13.97 -14.44
C THR A 326 -5.92 -12.51 -14.85
N GLY A 327 -6.83 -12.01 -15.71
CA GLY A 327 -6.66 -10.66 -16.26
C GLY A 327 -5.33 -10.48 -16.97
N GLN A 328 -5.00 -11.40 -17.89
CA GLN A 328 -3.67 -11.52 -18.51
C GLN A 328 -3.25 -10.25 -19.25
N MET A 329 -2.15 -9.64 -18.83
CA MET A 329 -1.51 -8.53 -19.53
C MET A 329 -0.51 -9.04 -20.58
N VAL A 330 -0.49 -8.43 -21.77
CA VAL A 330 0.32 -8.89 -22.91
C VAL A 330 1.14 -7.77 -23.55
N ASP A 331 0.48 -6.70 -24.00
CA ASP A 331 1.09 -5.49 -24.57
C ASP A 331 0.45 -4.30 -23.87
N LEU A 332 1.18 -3.70 -22.93
CA LEU A 332 0.60 -2.67 -22.08
C LEU A 332 0.36 -1.37 -22.84
N GLN A 333 1.26 -1.00 -23.76
CA GLN A 333 1.08 0.21 -24.55
C GLN A 333 -0.15 0.11 -25.48
N GLN A 334 -0.34 -1.06 -26.10
CA GLN A 334 -1.49 -1.28 -26.96
C GLN A 334 -2.78 -1.40 -26.14
N THR A 335 -2.73 -2.07 -25.00
CA THR A 335 -3.85 -2.13 -24.04
C THR A 335 -4.31 -0.74 -23.63
N ASP A 336 -3.40 0.13 -23.22
CA ASP A 336 -3.72 1.50 -22.79
C ASP A 336 -4.41 2.30 -23.90
N LYS A 337 -3.92 2.18 -25.14
CA LYS A 337 -4.52 2.85 -26.32
C LYS A 337 -5.94 2.36 -26.62
N LEU A 338 -6.16 1.04 -26.51
CA LEU A 338 -7.48 0.44 -26.73
C LEU A 338 -8.45 0.87 -25.65
N MET A 339 -8.04 0.80 -24.38
CA MET A 339 -8.88 1.20 -23.25
C MET A 339 -9.20 2.70 -23.26
N TYR A 340 -8.24 3.56 -23.67
CA TYR A 340 -8.52 4.98 -23.89
C TYR A 340 -9.61 5.16 -24.97
N ALA A 341 -9.50 4.46 -26.09
CA ALA A 341 -10.48 4.54 -27.18
C ALA A 341 -11.87 4.05 -26.74
N GLU A 342 -11.92 2.96 -25.97
CA GLU A 342 -13.17 2.43 -25.39
C GLU A 342 -13.81 3.43 -24.43
N SER A 343 -13.03 4.05 -23.55
CA SER A 343 -13.51 5.06 -22.60
C SER A 343 -14.03 6.31 -23.31
N LEU A 344 -13.34 6.75 -24.36
CA LEU A 344 -13.80 7.88 -25.17
C LEU A 344 -15.10 7.55 -25.93
N ALA A 345 -15.19 6.37 -26.52
CA ALA A 345 -16.39 5.90 -27.19
C ALA A 345 -17.59 5.76 -26.23
N TYR A 346 -17.33 5.28 -24.99
CA TYR A 346 -18.34 5.26 -23.94
C TYR A 346 -18.86 6.66 -23.61
N ALA A 347 -17.96 7.61 -23.34
CA ALA A 347 -18.31 8.97 -22.97
C ALA A 347 -19.11 9.67 -24.09
N GLU A 348 -18.74 9.46 -25.36
CA GLU A 348 -19.47 10.02 -26.51
C GLU A 348 -20.85 9.38 -26.68
N ARG A 349 -20.97 8.06 -26.54
CA ARG A 349 -22.23 7.32 -26.66
C ARG A 349 -23.23 7.68 -25.57
N THR A 350 -22.76 7.90 -24.34
CA THR A 350 -23.61 8.21 -23.18
C THR A 350 -23.88 9.70 -23.01
N GLY A 351 -23.17 10.56 -23.78
CA GLY A 351 -23.26 12.01 -23.65
C GLY A 351 -22.54 12.56 -22.43
N ASP A 352 -21.61 11.80 -21.83
CA ASP A 352 -20.77 12.30 -20.73
C ASP A 352 -19.68 13.23 -21.26
N THR A 353 -20.09 14.47 -21.54
CA THR A 353 -19.21 15.52 -22.08
C THR A 353 -18.03 15.80 -21.18
N LYS A 354 -18.23 15.76 -19.85
CA LYS A 354 -17.14 16.01 -18.89
C LYS A 354 -16.06 14.95 -18.96
N PHE A 355 -16.43 13.69 -19.01
CA PHE A 355 -15.47 12.58 -19.14
C PHE A 355 -14.76 12.61 -20.50
N ALA A 356 -15.52 12.88 -21.60
CA ALA A 356 -14.93 13.06 -22.94
C ALA A 356 -13.91 14.21 -22.98
N GLU A 357 -14.21 15.35 -22.35
CA GLU A 357 -13.29 16.48 -22.25
C GLU A 357 -12.04 16.14 -21.44
N GLN A 358 -12.18 15.43 -20.32
CA GLN A 358 -11.04 14.95 -19.53
C GLN A 358 -10.12 14.04 -20.34
N LEU A 359 -10.68 13.04 -21.04
CA LEU A 359 -9.90 12.13 -21.90
C LEU A 359 -9.19 12.88 -23.00
N ARG A 360 -9.86 13.81 -23.70
CA ARG A 360 -9.23 14.63 -24.75
C ARG A 360 -8.13 15.54 -24.22
N ALA A 361 -8.28 16.04 -23.00
CA ALA A 361 -7.28 16.90 -22.36
C ALA A 361 -5.99 16.13 -21.99
N ILE A 362 -6.10 14.88 -21.54
CA ILE A 362 -4.92 14.05 -21.26
C ILE A 362 -4.31 13.46 -22.53
N GLY A 363 -5.10 13.30 -23.61
CA GLY A 363 -4.67 12.74 -24.90
C GLY A 363 -4.44 11.23 -24.88
N LEU A 364 -3.78 10.73 -25.91
CA LEU A 364 -3.45 9.30 -26.06
C LEU A 364 -2.25 8.91 -25.18
N PRO A 365 -2.29 7.72 -24.53
CA PRO A 365 -1.13 7.17 -23.83
C PRO A 365 0.04 6.88 -24.82
N PRO A 366 1.31 6.78 -24.31
CA PRO A 366 1.71 6.76 -22.91
C PRO A 366 1.80 8.14 -22.28
N TYR A 367 1.49 8.22 -20.96
CA TYR A 367 1.54 9.47 -20.22
C TYR A 367 2.83 9.60 -19.44
N THR A 368 3.33 10.83 -19.33
CA THR A 368 4.41 11.20 -18.41
C THR A 368 3.89 11.47 -17.00
N ASP A 369 2.68 12.00 -16.89
CA ASP A 369 1.96 12.10 -15.61
C ASP A 369 1.21 10.80 -15.34
N MET A 370 1.73 10.03 -14.38
CA MET A 370 1.14 8.74 -14.01
C MET A 370 -0.24 8.86 -13.36
N LEU A 371 -0.61 10.04 -12.85
CA LEU A 371 -1.95 10.29 -12.32
C LEU A 371 -3.01 10.48 -13.42
N ALA A 372 -2.60 10.61 -14.68
CA ALA A 372 -3.51 10.62 -15.83
C ALA A 372 -4.00 9.21 -16.23
N TYR A 373 -3.18 8.16 -15.99
CA TYR A 373 -3.52 6.79 -16.38
C TYR A 373 -4.86 6.29 -15.84
N PRO A 374 -5.18 6.47 -14.54
CA PRO A 374 -6.44 5.97 -14.02
C PRO A 374 -7.69 6.53 -14.73
N VAL A 375 -7.61 7.74 -15.27
CA VAL A 375 -8.72 8.32 -16.05
C VAL A 375 -8.99 7.52 -17.32
N ALA A 376 -7.92 7.06 -18.00
CA ALA A 376 -8.03 6.33 -19.26
C ALA A 376 -8.33 4.84 -19.09
N ILE A 377 -7.76 4.19 -18.04
CA ILE A 377 -7.71 2.73 -17.93
C ILE A 377 -8.48 2.13 -16.75
N SER A 378 -9.15 2.95 -15.93
CA SER A 378 -9.90 2.46 -14.75
C SER A 378 -11.18 3.22 -14.42
N THR A 379 -11.71 4.04 -15.34
CA THR A 379 -12.87 4.90 -15.06
C THR A 379 -14.09 4.59 -15.95
N ASN A 380 -13.96 3.67 -16.92
CA ASN A 380 -15.07 3.36 -17.82
C ASN A 380 -16.11 2.47 -17.11
N PRO A 381 -17.35 2.97 -16.88
CA PRO A 381 -18.38 2.22 -16.17
C PRO A 381 -18.89 0.96 -16.91
N ASP A 382 -18.68 0.83 -18.22
CA ASP A 382 -19.09 -0.38 -18.96
C ASP A 382 -18.30 -1.62 -18.50
N TRP A 383 -17.07 -1.43 -18.04
CA TRP A 383 -16.24 -2.56 -17.56
C TRP A 383 -16.72 -3.14 -16.23
N ASP A 384 -17.45 -2.34 -15.43
CA ASP A 384 -17.99 -2.75 -14.13
C ASP A 384 -19.51 -3.03 -14.20
N ASN A 385 -20.11 -3.02 -15.41
CA ASN A 385 -21.54 -3.19 -15.60
C ASN A 385 -21.95 -4.68 -15.66
N TYR A 386 -21.63 -5.43 -14.61
CA TYR A 386 -22.03 -6.83 -14.42
C TYR A 386 -22.20 -7.13 -12.93
N THR A 387 -22.70 -8.32 -12.61
CA THR A 387 -22.82 -8.78 -11.23
C THR A 387 -21.82 -9.91 -10.98
N PRO A 388 -20.91 -9.74 -10.05
CA PRO A 388 -19.99 -10.82 -9.65
C PRO A 388 -20.71 -12.08 -9.19
N GLY A 389 -19.99 -13.18 -9.12
CA GLY A 389 -20.49 -14.45 -8.61
C GLY A 389 -21.12 -14.33 -7.20
N THR A 390 -22.06 -15.19 -6.88
CA THR A 390 -22.83 -15.12 -5.63
C THR A 390 -22.00 -15.35 -4.36
N ASP A 391 -20.80 -15.88 -4.51
CA ASP A 391 -19.81 -16.14 -3.46
C ASP A 391 -18.71 -15.08 -3.39
N HIS A 392 -18.79 -14.02 -4.20
CA HIS A 392 -17.94 -12.87 -4.09
C HIS A 392 -18.09 -12.19 -2.73
N ASP A 393 -16.97 -11.99 -2.04
CA ASP A 393 -16.92 -11.22 -0.80
C ASP A 393 -16.40 -9.80 -1.10
N PRO A 394 -17.24 -8.74 -0.95
CA PRO A 394 -16.80 -7.36 -1.22
C PRO A 394 -15.60 -6.92 -0.40
N ARG A 395 -15.26 -7.62 0.70
CA ARG A 395 -14.06 -7.34 1.49
C ARG A 395 -12.78 -7.77 0.79
N SER A 396 -12.87 -8.66 -0.21
CA SER A 396 -11.72 -9.02 -1.04
C SER A 396 -11.32 -7.92 -2.02
N SER A 397 -12.25 -7.01 -2.33
CA SER A 397 -12.03 -5.93 -3.28
C SER A 397 -11.43 -4.68 -2.62
N TYR A 398 -10.68 -3.91 -3.42
CA TYR A 398 -10.13 -2.63 -3.00
C TYR A 398 -11.23 -1.56 -2.91
N PRO A 399 -11.25 -0.64 -1.91
CA PRO A 399 -10.25 -0.48 -0.86
C PRO A 399 -10.50 -1.28 0.43
N ALA A 400 -11.58 -2.09 0.51
CA ALA A 400 -11.94 -2.80 1.74
C ALA A 400 -10.85 -3.80 2.17
N SER A 401 -10.18 -4.44 1.22
CA SER A 401 -9.08 -5.37 1.44
C SER A 401 -7.86 -4.76 2.15
N LEU A 402 -7.75 -3.43 2.26
CA LEU A 402 -6.71 -2.79 3.06
C LEU A 402 -6.99 -2.85 4.57
N PHE A 403 -8.26 -2.94 4.98
CA PHE A 403 -8.68 -2.83 6.39
C PHE A 403 -8.84 -4.19 7.05
N VAL A 404 -7.81 -5.02 6.93
CA VAL A 404 -7.75 -6.37 7.49
C VAL A 404 -6.76 -6.45 8.67
N PRO A 405 -6.91 -7.44 9.58
CA PRO A 405 -6.01 -7.59 10.73
C PRO A 405 -4.57 -7.95 10.33
N GLU A 406 -4.36 -8.44 9.14
CA GLU A 406 -3.05 -8.75 8.56
C GLU A 406 -2.18 -7.50 8.33
N TYR A 407 -2.80 -6.30 8.29
CA TYR A 407 -2.10 -5.02 8.23
C TYR A 407 -2.19 -4.26 9.55
N THR A 408 -1.09 -3.65 9.98
CA THR A 408 -1.09 -2.66 11.05
C THR A 408 -1.80 -1.37 10.60
N PHE A 409 -2.18 -0.51 11.53
CA PHE A 409 -2.83 0.77 11.18
C PHE A 409 -1.97 1.63 10.24
N THR A 410 -0.65 1.64 10.43
CA THR A 410 0.27 2.33 9.52
C THR A 410 0.19 1.75 8.12
N GLU A 411 0.26 0.44 7.97
CA GLU A 411 0.21 -0.24 6.69
C GLU A 411 -1.13 -0.04 5.99
N GLN A 412 -2.26 -0.10 6.71
CA GLN A 412 -3.60 0.15 6.16
C GLN A 412 -3.70 1.52 5.47
N VAL A 413 -3.18 2.57 6.11
CA VAL A 413 -3.25 3.93 5.54
C VAL A 413 -2.17 4.14 4.48
N ARG A 414 -0.95 3.67 4.73
CA ARG A 414 0.21 3.92 3.83
C ARG A 414 0.18 3.08 2.56
N SER A 415 -0.53 1.95 2.54
CA SER A 415 -0.62 1.09 1.36
C SER A 415 -1.19 1.83 0.14
N MET A 416 -2.15 2.74 0.33
CA MET A 416 -2.65 3.58 -0.75
C MET A 416 -1.55 4.49 -1.34
N ALA A 417 -0.77 5.16 -0.48
CA ALA A 417 0.33 6.00 -0.95
C ALA A 417 1.42 5.16 -1.64
N ALA A 418 1.75 4.00 -1.07
CA ALA A 418 2.72 3.07 -1.61
C ALA A 418 2.27 2.50 -2.97
N MET A 419 1.00 2.16 -3.13
CA MET A 419 0.42 1.71 -4.40
C MET A 419 0.59 2.77 -5.50
N ILE A 420 0.22 4.02 -5.22
CA ILE A 420 0.31 5.11 -6.20
C ILE A 420 1.79 5.40 -6.54
N ASP A 421 2.68 5.42 -5.55
CA ASP A 421 4.12 5.62 -5.78
C ASP A 421 4.73 4.46 -6.58
N THR A 422 4.39 3.21 -6.24
CA THR A 422 4.84 2.01 -6.95
C THR A 422 4.36 2.01 -8.40
N PHE A 423 3.08 2.30 -8.63
CA PHE A 423 2.53 2.44 -9.97
C PHE A 423 3.31 3.49 -10.78
N ALA A 424 3.53 4.67 -10.21
CA ALA A 424 4.22 5.75 -10.89
C ALA A 424 5.68 5.42 -11.26
N LEU A 425 6.34 4.56 -10.50
CA LEU A 425 7.73 4.17 -10.75
C LEU A 425 7.87 2.95 -11.69
N MET A 426 6.91 2.01 -11.62
CA MET A 426 6.99 0.74 -12.35
C MET A 426 6.27 0.78 -13.69
N TYR A 427 5.11 1.42 -13.76
CA TYR A 427 4.26 1.37 -14.95
C TYR A 427 4.94 1.91 -16.22
N PRO A 428 5.75 2.99 -16.18
CA PRO A 428 6.51 3.44 -17.36
C PRO A 428 7.45 2.39 -17.94
N GLN A 429 7.97 1.48 -17.11
CA GLN A 429 8.88 0.41 -17.55
C GLN A 429 8.15 -0.72 -18.28
N LEU A 430 6.82 -0.76 -18.20
CA LEU A 430 6.00 -1.80 -18.83
C LEU A 430 5.59 -1.44 -20.27
N GLN A 431 5.82 -0.19 -20.68
CA GLN A 431 5.39 0.28 -22.01
C GLN A 431 6.11 -0.42 -23.16
N ASP A 432 7.26 -1.07 -22.89
CA ASP A 432 8.01 -1.86 -23.89
C ASP A 432 7.67 -3.36 -23.85
N VAL A 433 6.77 -3.79 -22.94
CA VAL A 433 6.37 -5.20 -22.82
C VAL A 433 5.36 -5.55 -23.91
N ASP A 434 5.72 -6.51 -24.78
CA ASP A 434 4.79 -7.17 -25.70
C ASP A 434 5.12 -8.67 -25.82
N PHE A 435 4.34 -9.49 -25.15
CA PHE A 435 4.57 -10.94 -25.13
C PHE A 435 4.31 -11.62 -26.48
N ARG A 436 3.55 -11.01 -27.39
CA ARG A 436 3.38 -11.51 -28.75
C ARG A 436 4.70 -11.45 -29.53
N ARG A 437 5.59 -10.49 -29.18
CA ARG A 437 6.94 -10.34 -29.73
C ARG A 437 7.98 -11.13 -28.94
N ASP A 438 7.89 -11.14 -27.59
CA ASP A 438 9.00 -11.51 -26.72
C ASP A 438 8.84 -12.89 -26.08
N VAL A 439 7.62 -13.46 -26.03
CA VAL A 439 7.33 -14.73 -25.36
C VAL A 439 6.46 -15.63 -26.23
N HIS A 440 7.12 -16.38 -27.11
CA HIS A 440 6.44 -17.34 -28.01
C HIS A 440 6.28 -18.73 -27.40
N ARG A 441 7.02 -19.03 -26.32
CA ARG A 441 7.05 -20.34 -25.69
C ARG A 441 7.24 -20.26 -24.18
N LEU A 442 6.49 -21.07 -23.45
CA LEU A 442 6.70 -21.40 -22.03
C LEU A 442 6.87 -22.92 -21.89
N GLU A 443 7.77 -23.33 -21.02
CA GLU A 443 8.09 -24.76 -20.77
C GLU A 443 7.27 -25.35 -19.59
N VAL A 444 6.21 -24.67 -19.18
CA VAL A 444 5.25 -25.10 -18.16
C VAL A 444 3.85 -25.13 -18.73
N PRO A 445 2.94 -25.98 -18.20
CA PRO A 445 1.51 -25.87 -18.48
C PRO A 445 0.99 -24.46 -18.21
N VAL A 446 0.14 -23.93 -19.11
CA VAL A 446 -0.41 -22.56 -19.05
C VAL A 446 -1.93 -22.60 -18.98
N TYR A 447 -2.49 -21.94 -18.00
CA TYR A 447 -3.93 -21.75 -17.85
C TYR A 447 -4.23 -20.27 -17.79
N LEU A 448 -5.05 -19.74 -18.70
CA LEU A 448 -5.57 -18.38 -18.62
C LEU A 448 -7.03 -18.46 -18.21
N VAL A 449 -7.37 -17.71 -17.17
CA VAL A 449 -8.74 -17.53 -16.69
C VAL A 449 -9.14 -16.09 -16.97
N GLU A 450 -10.05 -15.89 -17.89
CA GLU A 450 -10.57 -14.59 -18.27
C GLU A 450 -12.01 -14.41 -17.79
N GLY A 451 -12.37 -13.20 -17.36
CA GLY A 451 -13.77 -12.87 -17.14
C GLY A 451 -14.47 -12.57 -18.48
N ALA A 452 -15.73 -12.97 -18.61
CA ALA A 452 -16.55 -12.64 -19.76
C ALA A 452 -16.78 -11.12 -19.93
N HIS A 453 -16.59 -10.37 -18.84
CA HIS A 453 -16.72 -8.92 -18.76
C HIS A 453 -15.36 -8.19 -18.71
N GLU A 454 -14.25 -8.87 -19.00
CA GLU A 454 -12.94 -8.20 -19.12
C GLU A 454 -13.00 -7.10 -20.19
N ALA A 455 -12.31 -5.98 -19.95
CA ALA A 455 -12.20 -4.89 -20.90
C ALA A 455 -11.74 -5.44 -22.29
N PRO A 456 -12.48 -5.18 -23.37
CA PRO A 456 -12.21 -5.75 -24.69
C PRO A 456 -10.76 -5.55 -25.15
N GLY A 457 -10.18 -4.38 -24.86
CA GLY A 457 -8.80 -4.07 -25.21
C GLY A 457 -7.75 -4.93 -24.52
N ARG A 458 -8.04 -5.47 -23.32
CA ARG A 458 -7.18 -6.48 -22.67
C ARG A 458 -7.47 -7.88 -23.22
N ALA A 459 -8.74 -8.26 -23.25
CA ALA A 459 -9.16 -9.60 -23.63
C ALA A 459 -8.67 -9.98 -25.04
N VAL A 460 -8.75 -9.07 -26.02
CA VAL A 460 -8.28 -9.36 -27.39
C VAL A 460 -6.78 -9.66 -27.46
N LEU A 461 -5.96 -8.90 -26.74
CA LEU A 461 -4.51 -9.11 -26.75
C LEU A 461 -4.10 -10.39 -26.01
N ALA A 462 -4.80 -10.73 -24.91
CA ALA A 462 -4.59 -11.98 -24.19
C ALA A 462 -4.92 -13.19 -25.07
N ARG A 463 -6.04 -13.17 -25.78
CA ARG A 463 -6.45 -14.23 -26.70
C ARG A 463 -5.51 -14.36 -27.90
N ASP A 464 -5.05 -13.26 -28.48
CA ASP A 464 -4.09 -13.26 -29.58
C ASP A 464 -2.76 -13.90 -29.16
N TRP A 465 -2.22 -13.48 -28.00
CA TRP A 465 -1.01 -14.08 -27.46
C TRP A 465 -1.19 -15.57 -27.15
N PHE A 466 -2.29 -15.92 -26.47
CA PHE A 466 -2.58 -17.31 -26.12
C PHE A 466 -2.68 -18.18 -27.36
N ALA A 467 -3.28 -17.71 -28.45
CA ALA A 467 -3.37 -18.47 -29.71
C ALA A 467 -1.98 -18.78 -30.27
N ALA A 468 -1.06 -17.81 -30.23
CA ALA A 468 0.31 -17.94 -30.78
C ALA A 468 1.29 -18.67 -29.84
N LEU A 469 1.02 -18.68 -28.51
CA LEU A 469 1.88 -19.27 -27.49
C LEU A 469 2.02 -20.77 -27.67
N THR A 470 3.23 -21.30 -27.56
CA THR A 470 3.53 -22.73 -27.44
C THR A 470 3.81 -23.08 -25.98
N ALA A 471 3.15 -24.11 -25.47
CA ALA A 471 3.36 -24.65 -24.10
C ALA A 471 3.13 -26.17 -24.09
N PRO A 472 3.61 -26.92 -23.07
CA PRO A 472 3.33 -28.36 -22.93
C PRO A 472 1.84 -28.69 -22.96
N SER A 473 1.04 -27.88 -22.28
CA SER A 473 -0.42 -27.80 -22.42
C SER A 473 -0.87 -26.36 -22.20
N LYS A 474 -1.98 -25.95 -22.82
CA LYS A 474 -2.53 -24.61 -22.62
C LYS A 474 -4.05 -24.63 -22.65
N HIS A 475 -4.68 -23.93 -21.71
CA HIS A 475 -6.13 -23.85 -21.57
C HIS A 475 -6.54 -22.39 -21.36
N LEU A 476 -7.58 -21.94 -22.06
CA LEU A 476 -8.24 -20.67 -21.86
C LEU A 476 -9.65 -20.97 -21.34
N ILE A 477 -9.97 -20.41 -20.18
CA ILE A 477 -11.21 -20.63 -19.46
C ILE A 477 -11.89 -19.28 -19.24
N GLU A 478 -13.16 -19.18 -19.59
CA GLU A 478 -13.96 -17.98 -19.41
C GLU A 478 -14.87 -18.13 -18.17
N PHE A 479 -14.91 -17.12 -17.32
CA PHE A 479 -15.77 -17.02 -16.14
C PHE A 479 -16.90 -16.03 -16.41
N ASP A 480 -18.15 -16.52 -16.34
CA ASP A 480 -19.32 -15.81 -16.87
C ASP A 480 -19.75 -14.59 -16.04
N HIS A 481 -19.37 -14.57 -14.75
CA HIS A 481 -19.73 -13.50 -13.80
C HIS A 481 -18.50 -12.72 -13.33
N SER A 482 -17.48 -12.64 -14.16
CA SER A 482 -16.23 -11.99 -13.82
C SER A 482 -15.77 -11.02 -14.89
N GLY A 483 -15.10 -9.95 -14.46
CA GLY A 483 -14.33 -9.04 -15.28
C GLY A 483 -12.83 -9.30 -15.15
N HIS A 484 -12.13 -8.31 -14.58
CA HIS A 484 -10.66 -8.33 -14.52
C HIS A 484 -10.09 -9.31 -13.49
N ASP A 485 -10.82 -9.62 -12.42
CA ASP A 485 -10.33 -10.38 -11.27
C ASP A 485 -11.15 -11.66 -10.99
N PRO A 486 -11.19 -12.65 -11.92
CA PRO A 486 -12.00 -13.86 -11.76
C PRO A 486 -11.75 -14.60 -10.45
N GLN A 487 -10.54 -14.59 -9.93
CA GLN A 487 -10.15 -15.23 -8.67
C GLN A 487 -10.79 -14.56 -7.43
N LEU A 488 -11.22 -13.30 -7.54
CA LEU A 488 -11.90 -12.56 -6.48
C LEU A 488 -13.41 -12.54 -6.67
N GLU A 489 -13.87 -12.59 -7.93
CA GLU A 489 -15.26 -12.37 -8.32
C GLU A 489 -16.08 -13.67 -8.39
N GLU A 490 -15.43 -14.78 -8.70
CA GLU A 490 -15.99 -16.15 -8.64
C GLU A 490 -15.01 -17.08 -7.87
N PRO A 491 -14.69 -16.79 -6.58
CA PRO A 491 -13.62 -17.47 -5.85
C PRO A 491 -13.85 -18.97 -5.68
N GLY A 492 -15.09 -19.43 -5.53
CA GLY A 492 -15.42 -20.85 -5.43
C GLY A 492 -15.21 -21.58 -6.75
N ARG A 493 -15.60 -20.96 -7.87
CA ARG A 493 -15.35 -21.51 -9.21
C ARG A 493 -13.85 -21.56 -9.51
N PHE A 494 -13.12 -20.52 -9.10
CA PHE A 494 -11.67 -20.50 -9.25
C PHE A 494 -10.99 -21.59 -8.42
N ALA A 495 -11.40 -21.78 -7.16
CA ALA A 495 -10.88 -22.86 -6.31
C ALA A 495 -11.18 -24.24 -6.89
N THR A 496 -12.41 -24.49 -7.38
CA THR A 496 -12.80 -25.72 -8.05
C THR A 496 -11.97 -25.97 -9.30
N PHE A 497 -11.79 -24.95 -10.15
CA PHE A 497 -10.94 -25.04 -11.33
C PHE A 497 -9.49 -25.41 -10.98
N MET A 498 -8.92 -24.73 -9.96
CA MET A 498 -7.56 -25.03 -9.50
C MET A 498 -7.40 -26.45 -8.98
N THR A 499 -8.42 -27.00 -8.34
CA THR A 499 -8.39 -28.36 -7.77
C THR A 499 -8.67 -29.41 -8.83
N ASP A 500 -9.79 -29.29 -9.52
CA ASP A 500 -10.32 -30.36 -10.36
C ASP A 500 -9.64 -30.43 -11.74
N VAL A 501 -9.07 -29.31 -12.18
CA VAL A 501 -8.39 -29.23 -13.49
C VAL A 501 -6.88 -29.10 -13.28
N VAL A 502 -6.41 -27.99 -12.69
CA VAL A 502 -4.98 -27.69 -12.66
C VAL A 502 -4.21 -28.72 -11.83
N LEU A 503 -4.64 -28.94 -10.58
CA LEU A 503 -3.98 -29.87 -9.65
C LEU A 503 -3.99 -31.29 -10.20
N ASN A 504 -5.16 -31.78 -10.64
CA ASN A 504 -5.31 -33.15 -11.17
C ASN A 504 -4.47 -33.41 -12.44
N GLN A 505 -4.23 -32.40 -13.27
CA GLN A 505 -3.47 -32.55 -14.50
C GLN A 505 -1.96 -32.40 -14.32
N THR A 506 -1.51 -31.70 -13.26
CA THR A 506 -0.12 -31.24 -13.18
C THR A 506 0.62 -31.65 -11.91
N TYR A 507 -0.08 -32.06 -10.84
CA TYR A 507 0.56 -32.55 -9.64
C TYR A 507 0.93 -34.02 -9.79
N PRO A 508 2.17 -34.42 -9.46
CA PRO A 508 2.56 -35.84 -9.54
C PRO A 508 1.67 -36.71 -8.64
N PRO A 509 1.27 -37.89 -9.12
CA PRO A 509 0.57 -38.85 -8.23
C PRO A 509 1.46 -39.15 -7.03
N THR A 510 0.87 -39.17 -5.85
CA THR A 510 1.54 -39.67 -4.62
C THR A 510 1.95 -41.11 -4.83
N THR A 511 3.26 -41.37 -4.90
CA THR A 511 3.84 -42.72 -4.98
C THR A 511 3.77 -43.42 -3.65
#